data_18ea4cafda7d56e2e54a27ea118db20b
#
_entry.id   18ea4cafda7d56e2e54a27ea118db20b
#
_cell.length_a   1.000
_cell.length_b   1.000
_cell.length_c   1.000
_cell.angle_alpha   90.00
_cell.angle_beta   90.00
_cell.angle_gamma   90.00
#
_symmetry.space_group_name_H-M   'P 1'
#
loop_
_entity.id
_entity.type
_entity.pdbx_description
1 polymer ?
#
loop_
_entity_poly.entity_id
_entity_poly.type
_entity_poly.pdbx_seq_one_letter_code
_entity_poly.pdbx_strand_id
1 'polypeptide(L)'
;MTVATAYKRHSIRGVRLRGSIHFRGSGKKCITQLFGEQMMVANATGCSSIYGGSAFVHRFAIESSTGAFFSPYCRNYRSGRGPAWANSLFEDNAEFGLGMATATRQMRESLKRKAEELVNVTAFDWMCEATQKWLDTFDDTLANRKATDEFVAALEKAILPIDGAIEFWQGKGKEAYGAEVAAQKLQEAKEAKAAGSPICPCHGCELESYLLANKEHLAKRSQWIFGGDGWGYDIGFGGLDHVLASGEDVNVVVVDTEVYSNTGRQSSKATPAGAVAKFATSGKKIRKKDLGMIAKSHGYVYVAQVAMGASQAQYFNVIKEAEAYHGPSLIICYAPCINHGIKIGMGRTQNEEKLAVECGYWHLWHFNPAEEDAGKNGFHLDSKEPDWSKFRDFIMGEVRYNSLMKTFPQEAEELFVATERNAKLRYEGYKKLSEM
;
A
#
# COMPACT_ATOMS: atom_id res chain seq x y z
N MET A 1 17.90 18.19 -4.38
CA MET A 1 17.79 18.19 -2.89
C MET A 1 17.05 16.93 -2.52
N THR A 2 17.76 15.93 -2.08
CA THR A 2 17.36 14.51 -2.00
C THR A 2 16.14 14.28 -1.11
N VAL A 3 15.28 13.33 -1.49
CA VAL A 3 14.07 12.83 -0.77
C VAL A 3 14.32 12.63 0.74
N ALA A 4 15.54 12.33 1.14
CA ALA A 4 15.96 12.22 2.54
C ALA A 4 15.76 13.50 3.40
N THR A 5 15.67 14.68 2.80
CA THR A 5 15.54 15.95 3.54
C THR A 5 14.09 16.29 3.87
N ALA A 6 13.12 15.83 3.07
CA ALA A 6 11.69 15.99 3.37
C ALA A 6 11.23 15.12 4.53
N TYR A 7 11.82 13.93 4.67
CA TYR A 7 11.51 13.01 5.76
C TYR A 7 12.15 13.37 7.12
N LYS A 8 13.24 14.17 7.13
CA LYS A 8 13.89 14.60 8.39
C LYS A 8 13.06 15.60 9.21
N ARG A 9 12.06 16.25 8.66
CA ARG A 9 11.24 17.24 9.39
C ARG A 9 9.96 16.69 10.03
N HIS A 10 9.57 15.46 9.73
CA HIS A 10 8.51 14.78 10.47
C HIS A 10 9.16 13.78 11.43
N SER A 11 9.79 14.31 12.45
CA SER A 11 10.31 13.55 13.58
C SER A 11 9.22 12.64 14.11
N ILE A 12 9.44 11.32 14.04
CA ILE A 12 8.67 10.28 14.72
C ILE A 12 8.87 10.38 16.25
N ARG A 13 9.07 11.59 16.78
CA ARG A 13 9.08 11.88 18.21
C ARG A 13 7.64 11.88 18.70
N GLY A 14 7.18 10.76 19.23
CA GLY A 14 5.92 10.73 19.98
C GLY A 14 5.04 9.52 19.79
N VAL A 15 5.37 8.55 18.92
CA VAL A 15 4.63 7.29 18.91
C VAL A 15 5.14 6.40 20.04
N ARG A 16 4.82 6.78 21.28
CA ARG A 16 4.82 5.83 22.39
C ARG A 16 3.65 4.89 22.19
N LEU A 17 3.92 3.80 21.51
CA LEU A 17 3.00 2.70 21.30
C LEU A 17 2.73 2.02 22.65
N ARG A 18 1.69 2.47 23.34
CA ARG A 18 1.16 1.76 24.53
C ARG A 18 0.01 0.88 24.07
N GLY A 19 0.14 -0.41 24.31
CA GLY A 19 -0.99 -1.36 24.34
C GLY A 19 -1.09 -2.33 23.15
N SER A 20 -1.53 -3.44 23.45
CA SER A 20 -1.58 -4.82 22.95
C SER A 20 -2.16 -5.13 21.56
N ILE A 21 -2.04 -4.24 20.59
CA ILE A 21 -2.73 -4.44 19.31
C ILE A 21 -1.80 -3.97 18.16
N HIS A 22 -0.53 -4.41 18.14
CA HIS A 22 0.50 -3.52 17.66
C HIS A 22 0.84 -3.63 16.19
N PHE A 23 0.99 -4.82 15.61
CA PHE A 23 1.35 -4.85 14.20
C PHE A 23 0.18 -4.44 13.31
N ARG A 24 -1.04 -4.97 13.56
CA ARG A 24 -2.21 -4.67 12.74
C ARG A 24 -2.54 -3.18 12.70
N GLY A 25 -2.45 -2.49 13.84
CA GLY A 25 -2.69 -1.05 13.92
C GLY A 25 -1.47 -0.21 13.56
N SER A 26 -0.30 -0.52 14.10
CA SER A 26 0.89 0.29 13.97
C SER A 26 1.54 0.19 12.59
N GLY A 27 1.61 -1.01 12.00
CA GLY A 27 2.15 -1.19 10.66
C GLY A 27 1.33 -0.43 9.62
N LYS A 28 0.01 -0.62 9.60
CA LYS A 28 -0.89 0.13 8.72
C LYS A 28 -0.84 1.63 8.99
N LYS A 29 -0.74 2.05 10.25
CA LYS A 29 -0.59 3.46 10.62
C LYS A 29 0.70 4.04 10.07
N CYS A 30 1.80 3.32 10.10
CA CYS A 30 3.06 3.76 9.49
C CYS A 30 2.93 3.95 7.97
N ILE A 31 2.33 3.00 7.26
CA ILE A 31 2.09 3.10 5.82
C ILE A 31 1.21 4.31 5.50
N THR A 32 0.10 4.49 6.22
CA THR A 32 -0.80 5.63 6.02
C THR A 32 -0.19 6.97 6.45
N GLN A 33 0.82 6.98 7.34
CA GLN A 33 1.59 8.19 7.64
C GLN A 33 2.55 8.57 6.52
N LEU A 34 3.10 7.58 5.81
CA LEU A 34 4.01 7.81 4.69
C LEU A 34 3.26 8.35 3.47
N PHE A 35 2.16 7.72 3.09
CA PHE A 35 1.49 7.97 1.82
C PHE A 35 0.13 8.69 1.96
N GLY A 36 -0.51 8.58 3.10
CA GLY A 36 -1.67 9.38 3.49
C GLY A 36 -2.81 9.39 2.48
N GLU A 37 -3.19 10.57 2.04
CA GLU A 37 -4.30 10.79 1.11
C GLU A 37 -4.02 10.32 -0.34
N GLN A 38 -2.77 9.95 -0.65
CA GLN A 38 -2.41 9.39 -1.96
C GLN A 38 -2.76 7.90 -2.07
N MET A 39 -3.02 7.23 -0.94
CA MET A 39 -3.36 5.81 -0.93
C MET A 39 -4.80 5.54 -1.34
N MET A 40 -4.96 4.49 -2.11
CA MET A 40 -6.21 3.76 -2.27
C MET A 40 -6.05 2.38 -1.63
N VAL A 41 -6.96 1.99 -0.76
CA VAL A 41 -6.85 0.76 0.01
C VAL A 41 -8.04 -0.15 -0.26
N ALA A 42 -7.77 -1.34 -0.79
CA ALA A 42 -8.66 -2.48 -0.77
C ALA A 42 -8.35 -3.35 0.44
N ASN A 43 -9.32 -3.61 1.30
CA ASN A 43 -9.10 -4.37 2.52
C ASN A 43 -10.01 -5.59 2.61
N ALA A 44 -9.41 -6.77 2.79
CA ALA A 44 -10.17 -7.99 3.01
C ALA A 44 -10.95 -7.92 4.32
N THR A 45 -12.25 -8.16 4.25
CA THR A 45 -13.12 -8.17 5.42
C THR A 45 -12.68 -9.25 6.42
N GLY A 46 -12.39 -8.83 7.65
CA GLY A 46 -11.87 -9.73 8.68
C GLY A 46 -11.37 -8.92 9.87
N CYS A 47 -10.33 -9.39 10.58
CA CYS A 47 -9.75 -8.64 11.69
C CYS A 47 -9.28 -7.25 11.29
N SER A 48 -8.74 -7.09 10.10
CA SER A 48 -8.27 -5.79 9.61
C SER A 48 -9.40 -4.79 9.42
N SER A 49 -10.62 -5.24 9.09
CA SER A 49 -11.81 -4.40 9.00
C SER A 49 -12.34 -3.99 10.37
N ILE A 50 -12.45 -4.95 11.29
CA ILE A 50 -12.98 -4.72 12.65
C ILE A 50 -12.06 -3.80 13.43
N TYR A 51 -10.77 -3.97 13.22
CA TYR A 51 -9.73 -3.36 14.01
C TYR A 51 -9.43 -1.91 13.69
N GLY A 52 -9.76 -1.45 12.54
CA GLY A 52 -9.45 -0.11 12.10
C GLY A 52 -10.19 0.34 10.88
N GLY A 53 -11.13 -0.44 10.40
CA GLY A 53 -11.75 -0.21 9.13
C GLY A 53 -13.22 -0.58 9.07
N SER A 54 -13.96 -0.75 10.20
CA SER A 54 -15.40 -0.82 10.06
C SER A 54 -15.88 0.52 9.50
N ALA A 55 -16.84 0.50 8.59
CA ALA A 55 -17.41 1.70 7.98
C ALA A 55 -17.83 2.75 9.03
N PHE A 56 -18.24 2.28 10.21
CA PHE A 56 -18.63 3.12 11.34
C PHE A 56 -17.41 3.83 11.98
N VAL A 57 -16.31 3.11 12.24
CA VAL A 57 -15.09 3.69 12.81
C VAL A 57 -14.41 4.60 11.80
N HIS A 58 -14.50 4.28 10.51
CA HIS A 58 -13.97 5.11 9.44
C HIS A 58 -14.72 6.45 9.35
N ARG A 59 -16.04 6.43 9.46
CA ARG A 59 -16.89 7.64 9.47
C ARG A 59 -16.58 8.52 10.69
N PHE A 60 -16.45 7.93 11.87
CA PHE A 60 -16.07 8.65 13.10
C PHE A 60 -14.64 9.23 13.03
N ALA A 61 -13.69 8.51 12.46
CA ALA A 61 -12.35 9.03 12.24
C ALA A 61 -12.31 10.18 11.24
N ILE A 62 -13.31 10.26 10.35
CA ILE A 62 -13.48 11.33 9.39
C ILE A 62 -14.14 12.57 10.03
N GLU A 63 -15.07 12.39 10.92
CA GLU A 63 -15.93 13.47 11.45
C GLU A 63 -15.47 14.06 12.78
N SER A 64 -14.67 13.36 13.59
CA SER A 64 -14.24 13.86 14.89
C SER A 64 -12.78 14.31 14.91
N SER A 65 -12.54 15.53 15.37
CA SER A 65 -11.19 16.05 15.65
C SER A 65 -10.43 15.26 16.72
N THR A 66 -11.14 14.45 17.50
CA THR A 66 -10.63 13.57 18.56
C THR A 66 -10.47 12.12 18.14
N GLY A 67 -10.99 11.72 16.97
CA GLY A 67 -11.00 10.33 16.47
C GLY A 67 -9.64 9.75 16.10
N ALA A 68 -8.58 10.54 16.14
CA ALA A 68 -7.23 10.11 15.82
C ALA A 68 -6.66 9.05 16.78
N PHE A 69 -7.26 8.81 17.94
CA PHE A 69 -6.72 7.90 18.97
C PHE A 69 -6.95 6.42 18.67
N PHE A 70 -7.95 6.06 17.86
CA PHE A 70 -8.32 4.66 17.60
C PHE A 70 -8.26 4.25 16.15
N SER A 71 -8.09 5.17 15.21
CA SER A 71 -7.96 4.83 13.80
C SER A 71 -6.53 4.36 13.49
N PRO A 72 -6.33 3.22 12.80
CA PRO A 72 -5.03 2.80 12.30
C PRO A 72 -4.56 3.66 11.11
N TYR A 73 -5.38 4.64 10.68
CA TYR A 73 -5.13 5.49 9.53
C TYR A 73 -4.81 6.91 9.96
N CYS A 74 -3.78 7.48 9.35
CA CYS A 74 -3.40 8.86 9.54
C CYS A 74 -4.13 9.74 8.52
N ARG A 75 -4.59 10.88 8.99
CA ARG A 75 -5.11 11.96 8.15
C ARG A 75 -4.03 13.02 7.95
N ASN A 76 -4.02 13.64 6.78
CA ASN A 76 -3.26 14.85 6.59
C ASN A 76 -3.85 15.96 7.47
N TYR A 77 -3.04 16.51 8.35
CA TYR A 77 -3.48 17.54 9.30
C TYR A 77 -4.00 18.82 8.60
N ARG A 78 -3.44 19.16 7.45
CA ARG A 78 -3.80 20.38 6.71
C ARG A 78 -5.07 20.20 5.86
N SER A 79 -5.15 19.11 5.10
CA SER A 79 -6.28 18.84 4.21
C SER A 79 -7.46 18.14 4.92
N GLY A 80 -7.23 17.56 6.10
CA GLY A 80 -8.20 16.72 6.79
C GLY A 80 -8.50 15.39 6.06
N ARG A 81 -7.84 15.10 4.93
CA ARG A 81 -8.05 13.93 4.10
C ARG A 81 -7.17 12.76 4.57
N GLY A 82 -7.66 11.54 4.40
CA GLY A 82 -6.95 10.29 4.65
C GLY A 82 -6.97 9.40 3.41
N PRO A 83 -6.46 8.15 3.51
CA PRO A 83 -6.51 7.22 2.41
C PRO A 83 -7.96 6.92 1.99
N ALA A 84 -8.18 6.75 0.68
CA ALA A 84 -9.41 6.19 0.18
C ALA A 84 -9.45 4.71 0.58
N TRP A 85 -10.55 4.27 1.23
CA TRP A 85 -10.64 2.96 1.84
C TRP A 85 -11.91 2.25 1.43
N ALA A 86 -11.76 1.02 0.93
CA ALA A 86 -12.87 0.14 0.63
C ALA A 86 -12.65 -1.25 1.25
N ASN A 87 -13.70 -1.83 1.78
CA ASN A 87 -13.72 -3.22 2.19
C ASN A 87 -14.41 -4.04 1.11
N SER A 88 -13.82 -5.15 0.71
CA SER A 88 -14.44 -6.16 -0.13
C SER A 88 -14.82 -7.39 0.68
N LEU A 89 -15.40 -8.38 0.04
CA LEU A 89 -15.55 -9.71 0.60
C LEU A 89 -14.17 -10.32 0.90
N PHE A 90 -14.17 -11.32 1.76
CA PHE A 90 -12.92 -11.89 2.25
C PHE A 90 -12.17 -12.66 1.15
N GLU A 91 -12.91 -13.34 0.28
CA GLU A 91 -12.40 -14.21 -0.77
C GLU A 91 -11.91 -13.47 -2.02
N ASP A 92 -12.49 -12.32 -2.37
CA ASP A 92 -12.29 -11.62 -3.64
C ASP A 92 -11.50 -10.30 -3.54
N ASN A 93 -10.89 -10.04 -2.39
CA ASN A 93 -10.25 -8.77 -2.11
C ASN A 93 -9.07 -8.44 -3.03
N ALA A 94 -8.34 -9.45 -3.48
CA ALA A 94 -7.21 -9.24 -4.37
C ALA A 94 -7.68 -8.68 -5.72
N GLU A 95 -8.66 -9.35 -6.31
CA GLU A 95 -9.27 -8.97 -7.59
C GLU A 95 -10.00 -7.63 -7.50
N PHE A 96 -10.67 -7.37 -6.38
CA PHE A 96 -11.28 -6.07 -6.11
C PHE A 96 -10.24 -4.95 -6.10
N GLY A 97 -9.10 -5.16 -5.43
CA GLY A 97 -7.99 -4.21 -5.40
C GLY A 97 -7.34 -4.00 -6.77
N LEU A 98 -7.19 -5.06 -7.57
CA LEU A 98 -6.73 -4.99 -8.95
C LEU A 98 -7.71 -4.18 -9.82
N GLY A 99 -9.02 -4.41 -9.65
CA GLY A 99 -10.06 -3.64 -10.34
C GLY A 99 -9.99 -2.15 -10.03
N MET A 100 -9.75 -1.78 -8.76
CA MET A 100 -9.53 -0.38 -8.37
C MET A 100 -8.29 0.22 -9.04
N ALA A 101 -7.17 -0.51 -9.07
CA ALA A 101 -5.93 -0.08 -9.72
C ALA A 101 -6.13 0.15 -11.21
N THR A 102 -6.71 -0.85 -11.90
CA THR A 102 -6.96 -0.80 -13.35
C THR A 102 -7.89 0.34 -13.72
N ALA A 103 -9.00 0.52 -13.00
CA ALA A 103 -9.94 1.61 -13.25
C ALA A 103 -9.25 2.98 -13.08
N THR A 104 -8.48 3.16 -12.01
CA THR A 104 -7.74 4.41 -11.76
C THR A 104 -6.70 4.67 -12.84
N ARG A 105 -5.96 3.65 -13.28
CA ARG A 105 -4.99 3.76 -14.37
C ARG A 105 -5.66 4.18 -15.68
N GLN A 106 -6.73 3.51 -16.08
CA GLN A 106 -7.47 3.83 -17.31
C GLN A 106 -8.01 5.26 -17.32
N MET A 107 -8.55 5.73 -16.19
CA MET A 107 -9.01 7.12 -16.04
C MET A 107 -7.83 8.09 -16.20
N ARG A 108 -6.71 7.84 -15.54
CA ARG A 108 -5.52 8.71 -15.64
C ARG A 108 -4.92 8.73 -17.04
N GLU A 109 -4.84 7.59 -17.72
CA GLU A 109 -4.39 7.53 -19.11
C GLU A 109 -5.31 8.30 -20.08
N SER A 110 -6.62 8.29 -19.81
CA SER A 110 -7.56 9.12 -20.57
C SER A 110 -7.30 10.63 -20.34
N LEU A 111 -7.03 11.03 -19.08
CA LEU A 111 -6.68 12.40 -18.75
C LEU A 111 -5.31 12.79 -19.33
N LYS A 112 -4.34 11.87 -19.35
CA LYS A 112 -3.04 12.08 -19.98
C LYS A 112 -3.15 12.44 -21.45
N ARG A 113 -3.91 11.67 -22.23
CA ARG A 113 -4.15 11.98 -23.65
C ARG A 113 -4.75 13.36 -23.85
N LYS A 114 -5.71 13.77 -23.01
CA LYS A 114 -6.29 15.11 -23.06
C LYS A 114 -5.34 16.22 -22.64
N ALA A 115 -4.45 15.95 -21.71
CA ALA A 115 -3.39 16.88 -21.33
C ALA A 115 -2.33 17.03 -22.43
N GLU A 116 -1.94 15.92 -23.08
CA GLU A 116 -1.06 15.95 -24.27
C GLU A 116 -1.67 16.77 -25.42
N GLU A 117 -2.98 16.64 -25.63
CA GLU A 117 -3.71 17.46 -26.60
C GLU A 117 -3.75 18.94 -26.19
N LEU A 118 -3.96 19.23 -24.89
CA LEU A 118 -3.99 20.58 -24.35
C LEU A 118 -2.67 21.32 -24.58
N VAL A 119 -1.51 20.69 -24.43
CA VAL A 119 -0.19 21.28 -24.70
C VAL A 119 -0.11 21.86 -26.11
N ASN A 120 -0.77 21.24 -27.09
CA ASN A 120 -0.72 21.65 -28.50
C ASN A 120 -1.74 22.73 -28.87
N VAL A 121 -2.79 22.93 -28.06
CA VAL A 121 -3.90 23.84 -28.40
C VAL A 121 -4.07 25.00 -27.43
N THR A 122 -3.40 24.96 -26.26
CA THR A 122 -3.49 26.05 -25.28
C THR A 122 -2.81 27.31 -25.78
N ALA A 123 -3.46 28.44 -25.53
CA ALA A 123 -2.95 29.76 -25.89
C ALA A 123 -2.01 30.36 -24.84
N PHE A 124 -1.75 29.67 -23.73
CA PHE A 124 -1.01 30.22 -22.60
C PHE A 124 0.26 29.41 -22.32
N ASP A 125 1.44 30.02 -22.45
CA ASP A 125 2.73 29.40 -22.19
C ASP A 125 2.79 28.78 -20.75
N TRP A 126 2.28 29.53 -19.77
CA TRP A 126 2.25 29.04 -18.38
C TRP A 126 1.33 27.83 -18.18
N MET A 127 0.29 27.64 -19.01
CA MET A 127 -0.53 26.44 -19.00
C MET A 127 0.23 25.27 -19.64
N CYS A 128 0.89 25.53 -20.76
CA CYS A 128 1.75 24.54 -21.43
C CYS A 128 2.83 24.02 -20.45
N GLU A 129 3.53 24.91 -19.75
CA GLU A 129 4.56 24.56 -18.76
C GLU A 129 3.98 23.73 -17.60
N ALA A 130 2.84 24.13 -17.04
CA ALA A 130 2.18 23.39 -15.95
C ALA A 130 1.72 22.00 -16.39
N THR A 131 1.16 21.90 -17.60
CA THR A 131 0.70 20.64 -18.21
C THR A 131 1.89 19.70 -18.47
N GLN A 132 2.96 20.23 -19.09
CA GLN A 132 4.16 19.43 -19.38
C GLN A 132 4.81 18.91 -18.09
N LYS A 133 4.91 19.73 -17.07
CA LYS A 133 5.45 19.32 -15.76
C LYS A 133 4.62 18.21 -15.12
N TRP A 134 3.29 18.25 -15.28
CA TRP A 134 2.41 17.19 -14.82
C TRP A 134 2.63 15.90 -15.63
N LEU A 135 2.78 15.98 -16.94
CA LEU A 135 3.09 14.86 -17.83
C LEU A 135 4.44 14.22 -17.50
N ASP A 136 5.49 15.01 -17.31
CA ASP A 136 6.84 14.55 -16.99
C ASP A 136 6.92 13.79 -15.64
N THR A 137 6.00 14.08 -14.75
CA THR A 137 5.95 13.44 -13.41
C THR A 137 4.86 12.37 -13.29
N PHE A 138 4.22 12.00 -14.41
CA PHE A 138 2.99 11.19 -14.42
C PHE A 138 3.08 9.91 -13.60
N ASP A 139 4.23 9.22 -13.61
CA ASP A 139 4.44 7.95 -12.93
C ASP A 139 5.11 8.07 -11.55
N ASP A 140 5.55 9.24 -11.14
CA ASP A 140 6.13 9.49 -9.81
C ASP A 140 5.07 9.98 -8.83
N THR A 141 4.71 9.16 -7.85
CA THR A 141 3.64 9.46 -6.88
C THR A 141 3.86 10.77 -6.10
N LEU A 142 5.10 11.08 -5.73
CA LEU A 142 5.41 12.26 -4.92
C LEU A 142 5.58 13.53 -5.76
N ALA A 143 6.30 13.44 -6.86
CA ALA A 143 6.51 14.55 -7.77
C ALA A 143 5.22 14.94 -8.49
N ASN A 144 4.44 13.94 -8.94
CA ASN A 144 3.16 14.15 -9.61
C ASN A 144 2.14 14.87 -8.71
N ARG A 145 2.13 14.60 -7.42
CA ARG A 145 1.24 15.29 -6.49
C ARG A 145 1.44 16.80 -6.52
N LYS A 146 2.70 17.26 -6.44
CA LYS A 146 3.02 18.67 -6.48
C LYS A 146 2.70 19.29 -7.84
N ALA A 147 3.07 18.59 -8.90
CA ALA A 147 2.75 19.00 -10.27
C ALA A 147 1.23 19.08 -10.51
N THR A 148 0.45 18.14 -9.93
CA THR A 148 -1.02 18.17 -9.99
C THR A 148 -1.60 19.42 -9.32
N ASP A 149 -1.10 19.81 -8.13
CA ASP A 149 -1.58 21.02 -7.46
C ASP A 149 -1.31 22.29 -8.30
N GLU A 150 -0.13 22.35 -8.94
CA GLU A 150 0.25 23.44 -9.85
C GLU A 150 -0.62 23.42 -11.13
N PHE A 151 -0.85 22.24 -11.71
CA PHE A 151 -1.67 22.07 -12.89
C PHE A 151 -3.14 22.42 -12.66
N VAL A 152 -3.72 21.98 -11.54
CA VAL A 152 -5.11 22.34 -11.16
C VAL A 152 -5.24 23.86 -10.97
N ALA A 153 -4.28 24.51 -10.33
CA ALA A 153 -4.28 25.95 -10.18
C ALA A 153 -4.18 26.68 -11.54
N ALA A 154 -3.42 26.12 -12.47
CA ALA A 154 -3.35 26.61 -13.83
C ALA A 154 -4.69 26.44 -14.58
N LEU A 155 -5.32 25.27 -14.49
CA LEU A 155 -6.65 25.02 -15.08
C LEU A 155 -7.70 25.98 -14.50
N GLU A 156 -7.74 26.18 -13.19
CA GLU A 156 -8.67 27.12 -12.54
C GLU A 156 -8.47 28.57 -13.01
N LYS A 157 -7.24 28.94 -13.37
CA LYS A 157 -6.91 30.27 -13.89
C LYS A 157 -7.23 30.43 -15.37
N ALA A 158 -7.13 29.35 -16.17
CA ALA A 158 -7.30 29.37 -17.62
C ALA A 158 -8.77 29.46 -18.04
N ILE A 159 -9.66 28.82 -17.27
CA ILE A 159 -11.10 28.81 -17.58
C ILE A 159 -11.66 30.21 -17.29
N LEU A 160 -11.78 31.00 -18.35
CA LEU A 160 -12.38 32.32 -18.28
C LEU A 160 -13.91 32.20 -18.40
N PRO A 161 -14.69 32.92 -17.56
CA PRO A 161 -16.10 33.19 -17.86
C PRO A 161 -16.22 33.79 -19.24
N ILE A 162 -17.35 33.54 -19.93
CA ILE A 162 -17.54 33.96 -21.32
C ILE A 162 -17.29 35.47 -21.55
N ASP A 163 -17.63 36.30 -20.58
CA ASP A 163 -17.37 37.74 -20.64
C ASP A 163 -15.87 38.06 -20.55
N GLY A 164 -15.14 37.37 -19.67
CA GLY A 164 -13.68 37.46 -19.57
C GLY A 164 -12.97 37.00 -20.82
N ALA A 165 -13.47 35.94 -21.47
CA ALA A 165 -12.95 35.48 -22.76
C ALA A 165 -13.14 36.50 -23.87
N ILE A 166 -14.31 37.14 -23.95
CA ILE A 166 -14.59 38.25 -24.90
C ILE A 166 -13.63 39.41 -24.67
N GLU A 167 -13.46 39.82 -23.42
CA GLU A 167 -12.52 40.92 -23.06
C GLU A 167 -11.08 40.54 -23.41
N PHE A 168 -10.66 39.34 -23.11
CA PHE A 168 -9.31 38.83 -23.44
C PHE A 168 -9.06 38.91 -24.96
N TRP A 169 -9.97 38.40 -25.80
CA TRP A 169 -9.79 38.41 -27.25
C TRP A 169 -9.94 39.79 -27.89
N GLN A 170 -10.60 40.74 -27.24
CA GLN A 170 -10.62 42.12 -27.65
C GLN A 170 -9.32 42.88 -27.38
N GLY A 171 -8.59 42.50 -26.31
CA GLY A 171 -7.38 43.17 -25.84
C GLY A 171 -6.13 42.30 -25.97
N LYS A 172 -5.71 41.69 -24.85
CA LYS A 172 -4.44 40.95 -24.74
C LYS A 172 -4.30 39.79 -25.74
N GLY A 173 -5.39 39.12 -26.08
CA GLY A 173 -5.38 38.04 -27.07
C GLY A 173 -5.00 38.49 -28.47
N LYS A 174 -5.39 39.74 -28.83
CA LYS A 174 -4.99 40.34 -30.09
C LYS A 174 -3.51 40.67 -30.14
N GLU A 175 -2.95 41.12 -29.06
CA GLU A 175 -1.52 41.47 -28.94
C GLU A 175 -0.65 40.16 -28.97
N ALA A 176 -1.10 39.11 -28.30
CA ALA A 176 -0.35 37.89 -28.17
C ALA A 176 -0.43 36.95 -29.40
N TYR A 177 -1.58 36.87 -30.08
CA TYR A 177 -1.89 35.83 -31.11
C TYR A 177 -2.19 36.44 -32.49
N GLY A 178 -2.15 37.75 -32.64
CA GLY A 178 -2.43 38.42 -33.88
C GLY A 178 -3.91 38.73 -34.09
N ALA A 179 -4.18 39.68 -35.00
CA ALA A 179 -5.51 40.25 -35.19
C ALA A 179 -6.50 39.25 -35.81
N GLU A 180 -6.03 38.35 -36.70
CA GLU A 180 -6.87 37.40 -37.41
C GLU A 180 -7.40 36.30 -36.49
N VAL A 181 -6.49 35.68 -35.73
CA VAL A 181 -6.84 34.65 -34.73
C VAL A 181 -7.75 35.22 -33.63
N ALA A 182 -7.43 36.44 -33.15
CA ALA A 182 -8.25 37.06 -32.14
C ALA A 182 -9.66 37.41 -32.65
N ALA A 183 -9.82 37.85 -33.92
CA ALA A 183 -11.12 38.15 -34.51
C ALA A 183 -11.98 36.91 -34.62
N GLN A 184 -11.41 35.78 -35.07
CA GLN A 184 -12.11 34.49 -35.14
C GLN A 184 -12.56 34.02 -33.73
N LYS A 185 -11.67 34.00 -32.77
CA LYS A 185 -11.97 33.57 -31.38
C LYS A 185 -12.95 34.48 -30.66
N LEU A 186 -12.90 35.78 -30.95
CA LEU A 186 -13.87 36.74 -30.44
C LEU A 186 -15.26 36.50 -31.00
N GLN A 187 -15.37 36.14 -32.29
CA GLN A 187 -16.64 35.80 -32.91
C GLN A 187 -17.23 34.52 -32.31
N GLU A 188 -16.41 33.47 -32.17
CA GLU A 188 -16.80 32.21 -31.51
C GLU A 188 -17.32 32.48 -30.08
N ALA A 189 -16.62 33.30 -29.28
CA ALA A 189 -17.02 33.63 -27.92
C ALA A 189 -18.34 34.42 -27.87
N LYS A 190 -18.58 35.35 -28.80
CA LYS A 190 -19.83 36.13 -28.92
C LYS A 190 -21.02 35.23 -29.27
N GLU A 191 -20.84 34.32 -30.24
CA GLU A 191 -21.86 33.36 -30.63
C GLU A 191 -22.22 32.43 -29.48
N ALA A 192 -21.23 31.92 -28.76
CA ALA A 192 -21.44 31.09 -27.58
C ALA A 192 -22.19 31.84 -26.47
N LYS A 193 -21.85 33.12 -26.21
CA LYS A 193 -22.58 33.94 -25.26
C LYS A 193 -24.05 34.11 -25.68
N ALA A 194 -24.29 34.36 -26.94
CA ALA A 194 -25.65 34.45 -27.48
C ALA A 194 -26.44 33.14 -27.35
N ALA A 195 -25.75 32.00 -27.41
CA ALA A 195 -26.29 30.66 -27.16
C ALA A 195 -26.44 30.31 -25.67
N GLY A 196 -26.04 31.20 -24.75
CA GLY A 196 -26.15 31.00 -23.30
C GLY A 196 -25.02 30.20 -22.68
N SER A 197 -23.89 30.00 -23.34
CA SER A 197 -22.73 29.33 -22.78
C SER A 197 -22.09 30.17 -21.66
N PRO A 198 -21.75 29.57 -20.48
CA PRO A 198 -21.09 30.30 -19.40
C PRO A 198 -19.58 30.47 -19.62
N ILE A 199 -18.96 29.69 -20.53
CA ILE A 199 -17.51 29.68 -20.79
C ILE A 199 -17.23 29.74 -22.30
N CYS A 200 -15.98 30.03 -22.68
CA CYS A 200 -15.52 29.99 -24.06
C CYS A 200 -15.66 28.56 -24.65
N PRO A 201 -16.25 28.42 -25.87
CA PRO A 201 -16.44 27.11 -26.48
C PRO A 201 -15.22 26.63 -27.28
N CYS A 202 -14.08 27.27 -27.17
CA CYS A 202 -12.90 26.83 -27.89
C CYS A 202 -12.39 25.47 -27.36
N HIS A 203 -11.79 24.69 -28.24
CA HIS A 203 -11.31 23.35 -27.90
C HIS A 203 -10.37 23.31 -26.69
N GLY A 204 -9.48 24.31 -26.53
CA GLY A 204 -8.65 24.44 -25.33
C GLY A 204 -9.47 24.56 -24.05
N CYS A 205 -10.49 25.44 -24.02
CA CYS A 205 -11.36 25.59 -22.86
C CYS A 205 -12.22 24.36 -22.56
N GLU A 206 -12.59 23.58 -23.58
CA GLU A 206 -13.29 22.29 -23.40
C GLU A 206 -12.37 21.29 -22.70
N LEU A 207 -11.11 21.17 -23.15
CA LEU A 207 -10.12 20.29 -22.55
C LEU A 207 -9.80 20.71 -21.11
N GLU A 208 -9.57 22.01 -20.86
CA GLU A 208 -9.32 22.57 -19.54
C GLU A 208 -10.49 22.30 -18.60
N SER A 209 -11.72 22.51 -19.03
CA SER A 209 -12.93 22.24 -18.26
C SER A 209 -13.10 20.75 -17.95
N TYR A 210 -12.82 19.88 -18.92
CA TYR A 210 -12.88 18.43 -18.71
C TYR A 210 -11.82 17.97 -17.70
N LEU A 211 -10.58 18.43 -17.82
CA LEU A 211 -9.49 18.11 -16.90
C LEU A 211 -9.79 18.63 -15.49
N LEU A 212 -10.32 19.84 -15.37
CA LEU A 212 -10.69 20.41 -14.09
C LEU A 212 -11.88 19.67 -13.43
N ALA A 213 -12.88 19.28 -14.21
CA ALA A 213 -14.01 18.48 -13.72
C ALA A 213 -13.58 17.11 -13.17
N ASN A 214 -12.45 16.57 -13.66
CA ASN A 214 -11.85 15.29 -13.23
C ASN A 214 -10.61 15.46 -12.38
N LYS A 215 -10.41 16.61 -11.74
CA LYS A 215 -9.18 16.95 -10.99
C LYS A 215 -8.82 15.98 -9.88
N GLU A 216 -9.79 15.27 -9.32
CA GLU A 216 -9.58 14.26 -8.29
C GLU A 216 -8.83 13.01 -8.78
N HIS A 217 -8.79 12.78 -10.10
CA HIS A 217 -8.10 11.67 -10.76
C HIS A 217 -6.75 12.07 -11.38
N LEU A 218 -6.36 13.34 -11.35
CA LEU A 218 -5.09 13.81 -11.91
C LEU A 218 -3.88 13.31 -11.13
N ALA A 219 -3.95 13.35 -9.80
CA ALA A 219 -2.83 12.90 -8.97
C ALA A 219 -2.65 11.38 -9.03
N LYS A 220 -1.39 10.92 -9.20
CA LYS A 220 -1.07 9.49 -9.07
C LYS A 220 -1.43 9.03 -7.66
N ARG A 221 -2.17 7.94 -7.57
CA ARG A 221 -2.51 7.28 -6.33
C ARG A 221 -1.78 5.94 -6.23
N SER A 222 -1.40 5.58 -5.01
CA SER A 222 -0.77 4.32 -4.71
C SER A 222 -1.84 3.31 -4.31
N GLN A 223 -1.91 2.18 -4.99
CA GLN A 223 -2.87 1.12 -4.70
C GLN A 223 -2.30 0.12 -3.69
N TRP A 224 -2.99 -0.05 -2.58
CA TRP A 224 -2.65 -0.99 -1.53
C TRP A 224 -3.77 -2.00 -1.29
N ILE A 225 -3.41 -3.27 -1.17
CA ILE A 225 -4.31 -4.38 -0.91
C ILE A 225 -3.91 -5.00 0.43
N PHE A 226 -4.80 -4.98 1.42
CA PHE A 226 -4.53 -5.54 2.74
C PHE A 226 -5.38 -6.76 3.02
N GLY A 227 -4.75 -7.85 3.49
CA GLY A 227 -5.46 -9.03 3.95
C GLY A 227 -4.71 -9.79 5.05
N GLY A 228 -5.36 -10.78 5.63
CA GLY A 228 -4.78 -11.68 6.62
C GLY A 228 -4.25 -12.96 5.98
N ASP A 229 -3.67 -13.85 6.80
CA ASP A 229 -3.13 -15.12 6.34
C ASP A 229 -4.20 -16.07 5.79
N GLY A 230 -5.38 -16.14 6.39
CA GLY A 230 -6.48 -16.94 5.84
C GLY A 230 -6.91 -16.51 4.44
N TRP A 231 -6.83 -15.22 4.15
CA TRP A 231 -7.00 -14.70 2.80
C TRP A 231 -5.83 -15.07 1.89
N GLY A 232 -4.60 -14.63 2.23
CA GLY A 232 -3.47 -14.74 1.32
C GLY A 232 -2.92 -16.16 1.14
N TYR A 233 -3.07 -17.04 2.15
CA TYR A 233 -2.55 -18.41 2.08
C TYR A 233 -3.59 -19.45 1.63
N ASP A 234 -4.87 -19.16 1.83
CA ASP A 234 -5.97 -20.13 1.65
C ASP A 234 -7.01 -19.63 0.65
N ILE A 235 -8.09 -19.00 1.12
CA ILE A 235 -9.30 -18.78 0.32
C ILE A 235 -9.10 -17.78 -0.82
N GLY A 236 -8.33 -16.71 -0.60
CA GLY A 236 -8.04 -15.69 -1.60
C GLY A 236 -6.71 -15.92 -2.35
N PHE A 237 -6.04 -17.07 -2.15
CA PHE A 237 -4.72 -17.30 -2.77
C PHE A 237 -4.76 -17.29 -4.29
N GLY A 238 -5.80 -17.86 -4.92
CA GLY A 238 -5.92 -17.88 -6.38
C GLY A 238 -6.01 -16.46 -6.95
N GLY A 239 -6.82 -15.60 -6.35
CA GLY A 239 -6.92 -14.20 -6.74
C GLY A 239 -5.65 -13.41 -6.46
N LEU A 240 -4.99 -13.66 -5.32
CA LEU A 240 -3.71 -13.05 -5.00
C LEU A 240 -2.63 -13.42 -6.03
N ASP A 241 -2.52 -14.70 -6.39
CA ASP A 241 -1.59 -15.16 -7.41
C ASP A 241 -1.86 -14.50 -8.76
N HIS A 242 -3.14 -14.41 -9.16
CA HIS A 242 -3.55 -13.70 -10.39
C HIS A 242 -3.16 -12.22 -10.36
N VAL A 243 -3.35 -11.53 -9.24
CA VAL A 243 -2.96 -10.12 -9.07
C VAL A 243 -1.44 -9.95 -9.21
N LEU A 244 -0.65 -10.82 -8.57
CA LEU A 244 0.81 -10.80 -8.71
C LEU A 244 1.25 -11.12 -10.14
N ALA A 245 0.53 -12.02 -10.83
CA ALA A 245 0.80 -12.37 -12.22
C ALA A 245 0.41 -11.26 -13.21
N SER A 246 -0.41 -10.28 -12.83
CA SER A 246 -0.88 -9.22 -13.73
C SER A 246 0.20 -8.22 -14.15
N GLY A 247 1.29 -8.09 -13.38
CA GLY A 247 2.32 -7.08 -13.60
C GLY A 247 1.89 -5.64 -13.26
N GLU A 248 0.70 -5.43 -12.72
CA GLU A 248 0.19 -4.10 -12.36
C GLU A 248 0.90 -3.53 -11.13
N ASP A 249 1.06 -2.20 -11.10
CA ASP A 249 1.67 -1.44 -10.00
C ASP A 249 0.74 -1.42 -8.78
N VAL A 250 0.80 -2.48 -7.98
CA VAL A 250 0.00 -2.67 -6.77
C VAL A 250 0.82 -3.19 -5.60
N ASN A 251 0.56 -2.67 -4.42
CA ASN A 251 1.23 -3.07 -3.19
C ASN A 251 0.33 -3.98 -2.36
N VAL A 252 0.73 -5.22 -2.15
CA VAL A 252 -0.01 -6.20 -1.36
C VAL A 252 0.63 -6.39 0.01
N VAL A 253 -0.16 -6.31 1.08
CA VAL A 253 0.29 -6.56 2.45
C VAL A 253 -0.50 -7.71 3.06
N VAL A 254 0.18 -8.81 3.34
CA VAL A 254 -0.37 -9.93 4.10
C VAL A 254 0.02 -9.82 5.57
N VAL A 255 -0.98 -9.62 6.42
CA VAL A 255 -0.79 -9.63 7.87
C VAL A 255 -0.87 -11.07 8.36
N ASP A 256 0.29 -11.70 8.50
CA ASP A 256 0.43 -13.11 8.85
C ASP A 256 0.29 -13.33 10.36
N THR A 257 -0.90 -13.76 10.78
CA THR A 257 -1.20 -14.14 12.17
C THR A 257 -1.15 -15.64 12.38
N GLU A 258 -0.74 -16.39 11.36
CA GLU A 258 -0.57 -17.85 11.39
C GLU A 258 -1.83 -18.64 11.76
N VAL A 259 -3.01 -18.00 11.70
CA VAL A 259 -4.29 -18.61 12.06
C VAL A 259 -5.45 -17.75 11.54
N TYR A 260 -6.58 -18.34 11.18
CA TYR A 260 -7.84 -17.60 10.97
C TYR A 260 -8.27 -16.93 12.28
N SER A 261 -7.79 -15.72 12.51
CA SER A 261 -7.92 -15.08 13.82
C SER A 261 -9.36 -14.64 14.11
N ASN A 262 -10.01 -13.97 13.15
CA ASN A 262 -11.32 -13.36 13.35
C ASN A 262 -12.47 -14.38 13.38
N THR A 263 -12.41 -15.41 12.54
CA THR A 263 -13.50 -16.40 12.40
C THR A 263 -13.50 -17.45 13.52
N GLY A 264 -12.47 -17.48 14.36
CA GLY A 264 -12.46 -18.30 15.56
C GLY A 264 -11.32 -19.30 15.67
N ARG A 265 -10.11 -18.95 15.28
CA ARG A 265 -8.89 -19.72 15.51
C ARG A 265 -8.76 -21.00 14.69
N GLN A 266 -9.29 -21.03 13.46
CA GLN A 266 -9.08 -22.18 12.58
C GLN A 266 -7.64 -22.20 12.04
N SER A 267 -7.14 -23.42 11.83
CA SER A 267 -5.84 -23.63 11.16
C SER A 267 -5.88 -23.12 9.73
N SER A 268 -4.87 -22.36 9.32
CA SER A 268 -4.62 -21.94 7.93
C SER A 268 -3.40 -22.66 7.35
N LYS A 269 -3.09 -22.45 6.07
CA LYS A 269 -1.81 -22.91 5.50
C LYS A 269 -0.60 -22.13 6.02
N ALA A 270 -0.86 -20.97 6.65
CA ALA A 270 0.15 -20.21 7.37
C ALA A 270 0.46 -20.78 8.76
N THR A 271 -0.40 -21.62 9.32
CA THR A 271 -0.22 -22.20 10.66
C THR A 271 0.99 -23.14 10.65
N PRO A 272 2.00 -22.94 11.51
CA PRO A 272 3.18 -23.79 11.58
C PRO A 272 2.88 -25.18 12.17
N ALA A 273 3.77 -26.13 11.91
CA ALA A 273 3.72 -27.44 12.57
C ALA A 273 3.76 -27.28 14.09
N GLY A 274 3.08 -28.17 14.82
CA GLY A 274 3.01 -28.16 16.29
C GLY A 274 2.08 -27.09 16.89
N ALA A 275 1.64 -26.08 16.15
CA ALA A 275 0.69 -25.10 16.66
C ALA A 275 -0.72 -25.68 16.77
N VAL A 276 -1.36 -25.51 17.93
CA VAL A 276 -2.75 -25.90 18.18
C VAL A 276 -3.69 -24.84 17.62
N ALA A 277 -4.65 -25.29 16.83
CA ALA A 277 -5.73 -24.45 16.31
C ALA A 277 -7.01 -25.31 16.17
N LYS A 278 -8.18 -24.68 15.87
CA LYS A 278 -9.35 -25.47 15.45
C LYS A 278 -8.99 -26.23 14.16
N PHE A 279 -9.44 -27.46 14.05
CA PHE A 279 -9.07 -28.47 13.03
C PHE A 279 -7.61 -28.95 13.10
N ALA A 280 -6.87 -28.57 14.17
CA ALA A 280 -5.53 -29.04 14.47
C ALA A 280 -5.32 -29.13 16.00
N THR A 281 -6.21 -29.83 16.71
CA THR A 281 -6.23 -29.91 18.18
C THR A 281 -5.05 -30.67 18.73
N SER A 282 -4.52 -31.68 18.00
CA SER A 282 -3.29 -32.40 18.34
C SER A 282 -2.04 -31.80 17.68
N GLY A 283 -2.06 -30.48 17.44
CA GLY A 283 -1.00 -29.77 16.72
C GLY A 283 -1.04 -30.01 15.22
N LYS A 284 -0.76 -28.98 14.44
CA LYS A 284 -0.67 -29.09 12.99
C LYS A 284 0.48 -30.01 12.58
N LYS A 285 0.20 -30.95 11.69
CA LYS A 285 1.18 -31.95 11.26
C LYS A 285 2.05 -31.49 10.09
N ILE A 286 1.55 -30.54 9.28
CA ILE A 286 2.17 -30.09 8.03
C ILE A 286 2.88 -28.75 8.29
N ARG A 287 4.03 -28.55 7.62
CA ARG A 287 4.77 -27.27 7.68
C ARG A 287 3.96 -26.12 7.07
N LYS A 288 4.30 -24.89 7.50
CA LYS A 288 3.77 -23.65 6.94
C LYS A 288 4.09 -23.53 5.45
N LYS A 289 3.11 -23.11 4.64
CA LYS A 289 3.29 -22.71 3.25
C LYS A 289 4.23 -21.52 3.17
N ASP A 290 5.17 -21.54 2.26
CA ASP A 290 6.07 -20.41 2.00
C ASP A 290 5.50 -19.53 0.88
N LEU A 291 4.65 -18.58 1.28
CA LEU A 291 3.97 -17.69 0.34
C LEU A 291 4.96 -16.76 -0.37
N GLY A 292 5.99 -16.31 0.35
CA GLY A 292 6.98 -15.40 -0.22
C GLY A 292 7.79 -16.06 -1.33
N MET A 293 8.21 -17.31 -1.14
CA MET A 293 8.95 -18.04 -2.18
C MET A 293 8.07 -18.39 -3.39
N ILE A 294 6.77 -18.63 -3.18
CA ILE A 294 5.83 -18.80 -4.29
C ILE A 294 5.73 -17.49 -5.10
N ALA A 295 5.54 -16.36 -4.43
CA ALA A 295 5.49 -15.07 -5.10
C ALA A 295 6.82 -14.71 -5.80
N LYS A 296 7.97 -15.00 -5.18
CA LYS A 296 9.28 -14.83 -5.80
C LYS A 296 9.43 -15.61 -7.11
N SER A 297 8.75 -16.76 -7.24
CA SER A 297 8.83 -17.58 -8.45
C SER A 297 8.29 -16.91 -9.72
N HIS A 298 7.50 -15.82 -9.61
CA HIS A 298 7.11 -14.99 -10.75
C HIS A 298 8.31 -14.24 -11.37
N GLY A 299 9.39 -14.02 -10.63
CA GLY A 299 10.61 -13.37 -11.11
C GLY A 299 10.56 -11.83 -11.10
N TYR A 300 9.42 -11.24 -11.36
CA TYR A 300 9.20 -9.78 -11.45
C TYR A 300 8.37 -9.20 -10.30
N VAL A 301 8.05 -9.96 -9.28
CA VAL A 301 7.32 -9.49 -8.10
C VAL A 301 8.32 -9.07 -7.03
N TYR A 302 8.23 -7.83 -6.55
CA TYR A 302 8.95 -7.43 -5.35
C TYR A 302 8.38 -8.16 -4.13
N VAL A 303 9.19 -8.88 -3.38
CA VAL A 303 8.71 -9.67 -2.24
C VAL A 303 9.51 -9.36 -1.00
N ALA A 304 8.83 -9.18 0.14
CA ALA A 304 9.52 -9.03 1.41
C ALA A 304 8.81 -9.72 2.56
N GLN A 305 9.60 -10.23 3.49
CA GLN A 305 9.14 -10.79 4.75
C GLN A 305 9.69 -9.97 5.91
N VAL A 306 8.80 -9.40 6.71
CA VAL A 306 9.15 -8.38 7.70
C VAL A 306 8.56 -8.69 9.08
N ALA A 307 9.19 -8.12 10.13
CA ALA A 307 8.67 -8.06 11.49
C ALA A 307 9.05 -6.71 12.09
N MET A 308 8.08 -5.81 12.24
CA MET A 308 8.32 -4.43 12.67
C MET A 308 8.98 -4.34 14.04
N GLY A 309 8.62 -5.22 14.97
CA GLY A 309 9.20 -5.28 16.31
C GLY A 309 10.66 -5.75 16.34
N ALA A 310 11.07 -6.52 15.31
CA ALA A 310 12.45 -6.98 15.17
C ALA A 310 13.34 -5.94 14.49
N SER A 311 12.84 -5.32 13.39
CA SER A 311 13.58 -4.30 12.64
C SER A 311 12.64 -3.25 12.05
N GLN A 312 12.54 -2.11 12.70
CA GLN A 312 11.80 -0.97 12.15
C GLN A 312 12.49 -0.40 10.91
N ALA A 313 13.81 -0.42 10.85
CA ALA A 313 14.57 0.08 9.72
C ALA A 313 14.28 -0.73 8.45
N GLN A 314 14.35 -2.07 8.52
CA GLN A 314 14.01 -2.95 7.42
C GLN A 314 12.57 -2.74 6.98
N TYR A 315 11.63 -2.70 7.93
CA TYR A 315 10.22 -2.47 7.63
C TYR A 315 9.99 -1.18 6.82
N PHE A 316 10.58 -0.05 7.24
CA PHE A 316 10.43 1.22 6.53
C PHE A 316 11.13 1.24 5.17
N ASN A 317 12.27 0.57 5.03
CA ASN A 317 12.97 0.48 3.75
C ASN A 317 12.14 -0.33 2.75
N VAL A 318 11.68 -1.51 3.14
CA VAL A 318 10.81 -2.38 2.33
C VAL A 318 9.56 -1.65 1.85
N ILE A 319 8.86 -0.91 2.73
CA ILE A 319 7.67 -0.15 2.36
C ILE A 319 7.98 0.92 1.30
N LYS A 320 9.14 1.58 1.39
CA LYS A 320 9.55 2.60 0.41
C LYS A 320 9.99 1.99 -0.91
N GLU A 321 10.69 0.88 -0.86
CA GLU A 321 11.13 0.16 -2.05
C GLU A 321 9.94 -0.42 -2.81
N ALA A 322 8.99 -1.04 -2.10
CA ALA A 322 7.75 -1.52 -2.69
C ALA A 322 6.93 -0.41 -3.38
N GLU A 323 6.83 0.78 -2.75
CA GLU A 323 6.14 1.93 -3.36
C GLU A 323 6.89 2.52 -4.56
N ALA A 324 8.22 2.42 -4.56
CA ALA A 324 9.05 2.91 -5.65
C ALA A 324 9.17 1.90 -6.82
N TYR A 325 8.82 0.66 -6.59
CA TYR A 325 8.83 -0.39 -7.60
C TYR A 325 7.61 -0.28 -8.52
N HIS A 326 7.83 -0.19 -9.83
CA HIS A 326 6.74 -0.10 -10.83
C HIS A 326 6.28 -1.49 -11.28
N GLY A 327 5.66 -2.21 -10.39
CA GLY A 327 5.13 -3.54 -10.57
C GLY A 327 4.47 -4.08 -9.30
N PRO A 328 4.00 -5.33 -9.30
CA PRO A 328 3.37 -5.90 -8.12
C PRO A 328 4.37 -6.13 -7.00
N SER A 329 3.99 -5.78 -5.79
CA SER A 329 4.78 -6.06 -4.59
C SER A 329 3.98 -6.84 -3.55
N LEU A 330 4.65 -7.76 -2.84
CA LEU A 330 4.09 -8.55 -1.76
C LEU A 330 4.90 -8.39 -0.49
N ILE A 331 4.29 -7.87 0.57
CA ILE A 331 4.92 -7.69 1.87
C ILE A 331 4.22 -8.57 2.90
N ILE A 332 4.93 -9.56 3.44
CA ILE A 332 4.43 -10.50 4.43
C ILE A 332 4.89 -10.06 5.81
N CYS A 333 3.95 -9.67 6.64
CA CYS A 333 4.20 -9.08 7.94
C CYS A 333 3.86 -10.05 9.06
N TYR A 334 4.82 -10.48 9.85
CA TYR A 334 4.56 -11.25 11.05
C TYR A 334 3.75 -10.45 12.06
N ALA A 335 2.64 -11.01 12.53
CA ALA A 335 1.69 -10.29 13.36
C ALA A 335 1.10 -11.20 14.46
N PRO A 336 1.82 -11.42 15.55
CA PRO A 336 1.27 -12.18 16.67
C PRO A 336 -0.08 -11.63 17.12
N CYS A 337 -1.05 -12.52 17.33
CA CYS A 337 -2.40 -12.15 17.73
C CYS A 337 -2.81 -12.80 19.06
N ILE A 338 -4.00 -12.46 19.54
CA ILE A 338 -4.55 -13.02 20.79
C ILE A 338 -4.58 -14.56 20.77
N ASN A 339 -4.71 -15.17 19.58
CA ASN A 339 -4.78 -16.63 19.44
C ASN A 339 -3.41 -17.33 19.65
N HIS A 340 -2.30 -16.60 19.62
CA HIS A 340 -0.99 -17.15 20.02
C HIS A 340 -0.95 -17.45 21.51
N GLY A 341 -1.64 -16.64 22.31
CA GLY A 341 -1.61 -16.78 23.78
C GLY A 341 -0.22 -16.50 24.34
N ILE A 342 0.34 -15.33 23.99
CA ILE A 342 1.66 -14.89 24.46
C ILE A 342 1.64 -14.76 25.97
N LYS A 343 2.44 -15.54 26.67
CA LYS A 343 2.46 -15.59 28.15
C LYS A 343 2.82 -14.25 28.80
N ILE A 344 3.71 -13.48 28.19
CA ILE A 344 4.10 -12.16 28.66
C ILE A 344 3.04 -11.08 28.34
N GLY A 345 1.94 -11.45 27.69
CA GLY A 345 0.81 -10.61 27.35
C GLY A 345 0.95 -9.86 26.03
N MET A 346 -0.20 -9.56 25.44
CA MET A 346 -0.29 -8.91 24.12
C MET A 346 0.35 -7.51 24.06
N GLY A 347 0.56 -6.84 25.19
CA GLY A 347 1.30 -5.59 25.29
C GLY A 347 2.79 -5.71 24.90
N ARG A 348 3.29 -6.92 24.78
CA ARG A 348 4.68 -7.26 24.43
C ARG A 348 4.82 -7.84 23.02
N THR A 349 3.83 -7.67 22.15
CA THR A 349 3.82 -8.23 20.79
C THR A 349 5.08 -7.89 19.99
N GLN A 350 5.58 -6.64 20.10
CA GLN A 350 6.83 -6.27 19.42
C GLN A 350 8.05 -7.01 19.94
N ASN A 351 8.08 -7.30 21.26
CA ASN A 351 9.13 -8.13 21.83
C ASN A 351 9.03 -9.58 21.33
N GLU A 352 7.80 -10.09 21.18
CA GLU A 352 7.55 -11.41 20.58
C GLU A 352 8.03 -11.50 19.14
N GLU A 353 7.75 -10.48 18.31
CA GLU A 353 8.28 -10.38 16.95
C GLU A 353 9.82 -10.39 16.94
N LYS A 354 10.44 -9.65 17.86
CA LYS A 354 11.89 -9.61 18.00
C LYS A 354 12.45 -10.98 18.40
N LEU A 355 11.88 -11.62 19.41
CA LEU A 355 12.30 -12.95 19.85
C LEU A 355 12.13 -14.01 18.75
N ALA A 356 11.04 -13.94 17.97
CA ALA A 356 10.80 -14.82 16.84
C ALA A 356 11.93 -14.74 15.79
N VAL A 357 12.42 -13.54 15.52
CA VAL A 357 13.53 -13.35 14.57
C VAL A 357 14.86 -13.78 15.19
N GLU A 358 15.13 -13.41 16.45
CA GLU A 358 16.38 -13.76 17.15
C GLU A 358 16.59 -15.26 17.29
N CYS A 359 15.51 -16.04 17.49
CA CYS A 359 15.59 -17.50 17.61
C CYS A 359 15.43 -18.26 16.29
N GLY A 360 15.23 -17.57 15.15
CA GLY A 360 15.07 -18.19 13.85
C GLY A 360 13.68 -18.77 13.57
N TYR A 361 12.68 -18.45 14.38
CA TYR A 361 11.30 -18.83 14.08
C TYR A 361 10.72 -18.06 12.88
N TRP A 362 11.04 -16.77 12.78
CA TRP A 362 10.73 -15.88 11.66
C TRP A 362 12.00 -15.31 11.06
N HIS A 363 12.04 -15.11 9.71
CA HIS A 363 13.21 -14.59 9.01
C HIS A 363 12.84 -13.30 8.30
N LEU A 364 13.76 -12.32 8.33
CA LEU A 364 13.63 -11.07 7.58
C LEU A 364 14.40 -11.22 6.29
N TRP A 365 13.77 -10.91 5.18
CA TRP A 365 14.39 -10.90 3.86
C TRP A 365 13.57 -10.09 2.88
N HIS A 366 14.18 -9.67 1.79
CA HIS A 366 13.48 -9.09 0.65
C HIS A 366 14.11 -9.54 -0.67
N PHE A 367 13.32 -9.44 -1.73
CA PHE A 367 13.71 -9.72 -3.09
C PHE A 367 13.29 -8.54 -3.96
N ASN A 368 14.27 -7.91 -4.62
CA ASN A 368 14.08 -6.79 -5.52
C ASN A 368 14.39 -7.20 -6.97
N PRO A 369 13.39 -7.40 -7.83
CA PRO A 369 13.62 -7.79 -9.23
C PRO A 369 14.47 -6.80 -10.02
N ALA A 370 14.36 -5.49 -9.72
CA ALA A 370 15.12 -4.47 -10.41
C ALA A 370 16.66 -4.60 -10.20
N GLU A 371 17.10 -5.26 -9.14
CA GLU A 371 18.50 -5.58 -8.92
C GLU A 371 18.95 -6.76 -9.79
N GLU A 372 18.10 -7.79 -9.97
CA GLU A 372 18.38 -8.88 -10.91
C GLU A 372 18.46 -8.36 -12.35
N ASP A 373 17.57 -7.46 -12.76
CA ASP A 373 17.62 -6.79 -14.06
C ASP A 373 18.92 -5.98 -14.26
N ALA A 374 19.47 -5.47 -13.16
CA ALA A 374 20.77 -4.79 -13.15
C ALA A 374 21.97 -5.74 -13.03
N GLY A 375 21.77 -7.06 -13.10
CA GLY A 375 22.82 -8.09 -13.03
C GLY A 375 23.39 -8.32 -11.63
N LYS A 376 22.64 -7.98 -10.59
CA LYS A 376 23.00 -8.20 -9.17
C LYS A 376 22.11 -9.30 -8.58
N ASN A 377 22.53 -9.84 -7.44
CA ASN A 377 21.62 -10.70 -6.69
C ASN A 377 20.50 -9.83 -6.05
N GLY A 378 19.26 -10.05 -6.49
CA GLY A 378 18.08 -9.33 -5.96
C GLY A 378 17.60 -9.87 -4.61
N PHE A 379 18.11 -11.00 -4.12
CA PHE A 379 17.67 -11.60 -2.87
C PHE A 379 18.60 -11.23 -1.71
N HIS A 380 18.02 -10.61 -0.66
CA HIS A 380 18.74 -10.16 0.53
C HIS A 380 18.18 -10.82 1.79
N LEU A 381 19.04 -11.54 2.51
CA LEU A 381 18.71 -12.05 3.85
C LEU A 381 19.04 -10.98 4.90
N ASP A 382 18.00 -10.30 5.40
CA ASP A 382 18.14 -9.18 6.35
C ASP A 382 18.28 -9.66 7.82
N SER A 383 17.95 -10.93 8.09
CA SER A 383 18.14 -11.54 9.40
C SER A 383 19.62 -11.81 9.68
N LYS A 384 20.04 -11.53 10.92
CA LYS A 384 21.29 -12.05 11.43
C LYS A 384 21.17 -13.56 11.64
N GLU A 385 22.32 -14.23 11.85
CA GLU A 385 22.32 -15.64 12.23
C GLU A 385 21.53 -15.87 13.53
N PRO A 386 20.54 -16.79 13.51
CA PRO A 386 19.68 -17.00 14.65
C PRO A 386 20.38 -17.72 15.82
N ASP A 387 19.97 -17.38 17.02
CA ASP A 387 20.32 -18.13 18.24
C ASP A 387 19.32 -19.28 18.45
N TRP A 388 19.60 -20.41 17.81
CA TRP A 388 18.74 -21.61 17.85
C TRP A 388 18.53 -22.17 19.26
N SER A 389 19.40 -21.87 20.22
CA SER A 389 19.24 -22.30 21.61
C SER A 389 17.98 -21.73 22.28
N LYS A 390 17.50 -20.56 21.77
CA LYS A 390 16.29 -19.88 22.26
C LYS A 390 15.00 -20.35 21.59
N PHE A 391 15.09 -21.18 20.54
CA PHE A 391 13.91 -21.57 19.75
C PHE A 391 12.84 -22.25 20.60
N ARG A 392 13.28 -23.19 21.43
CA ARG A 392 12.37 -23.94 22.32
C ARG A 392 11.67 -23.04 23.33
N ASP A 393 12.40 -22.13 23.95
CA ASP A 393 11.87 -21.20 24.94
C ASP A 393 10.84 -20.25 24.29
N PHE A 394 11.11 -19.80 23.06
CA PHE A 394 10.18 -18.97 22.29
C PHE A 394 8.84 -19.69 22.07
N ILE A 395 8.83 -20.89 21.48
CA ILE A 395 7.57 -21.61 21.23
C ILE A 395 6.84 -21.99 22.53
N MET A 396 7.56 -22.29 23.60
CA MET A 396 6.97 -22.55 24.92
C MET A 396 6.44 -21.29 25.60
N GLY A 397 6.79 -20.11 25.12
CA GLY A 397 6.24 -18.81 25.49
C GLY A 397 4.81 -18.58 24.98
N GLU A 398 4.33 -19.37 24.01
CA GLU A 398 3.00 -19.25 23.42
C GLU A 398 2.08 -20.41 23.84
N VAL A 399 0.84 -20.08 24.22
CA VAL A 399 -0.14 -21.09 24.67
C VAL A 399 -0.46 -22.09 23.56
N ARG A 400 -0.46 -21.68 22.30
CA ARG A 400 -0.76 -22.56 21.16
C ARG A 400 0.22 -23.74 21.01
N TYR A 401 1.44 -23.64 21.53
CA TYR A 401 2.40 -24.74 21.62
C TYR A 401 2.40 -25.39 23.01
N ASN A 402 2.43 -24.58 24.06
CA ASN A 402 2.51 -25.07 25.43
C ASN A 402 1.30 -25.94 25.82
N SER A 403 0.11 -25.66 25.27
CA SER A 403 -1.08 -26.48 25.50
C SER A 403 -0.94 -27.88 24.90
N LEU A 404 -0.26 -28.00 23.76
CA LEU A 404 -0.02 -29.30 23.12
C LEU A 404 0.80 -30.22 24.02
N MET A 405 1.86 -29.68 24.65
CA MET A 405 2.70 -30.45 25.58
C MET A 405 1.90 -31.02 26.76
N LYS A 406 0.83 -30.32 27.19
CA LYS A 406 -0.03 -30.77 28.28
C LYS A 406 -1.02 -31.86 27.88
N THR A 407 -1.52 -31.77 26.63
CA THR A 407 -2.59 -32.65 26.14
C THR A 407 -2.06 -33.87 25.38
N PHE A 408 -0.99 -33.71 24.61
CA PHE A 408 -0.39 -34.72 23.75
C PHE A 408 1.14 -34.63 23.82
N PRO A 409 1.76 -35.04 24.95
CA PRO A 409 3.18 -34.79 25.20
C PRO A 409 4.13 -35.49 24.22
N GLN A 410 3.80 -36.70 23.75
CA GLN A 410 4.65 -37.43 22.79
C GLN A 410 4.61 -36.75 21.41
N GLU A 411 3.42 -36.52 20.88
CA GLU A 411 3.24 -35.82 19.61
C GLU A 411 3.79 -34.40 19.64
N ALA A 412 3.70 -33.73 20.81
CA ALA A 412 4.23 -32.38 20.97
C ALA A 412 5.74 -32.36 20.77
N GLU A 413 6.47 -33.30 21.38
CA GLU A 413 7.93 -33.36 21.26
C GLU A 413 8.37 -33.57 19.82
N GLU A 414 7.77 -34.55 19.13
CA GLU A 414 8.05 -34.82 17.73
C GLU A 414 7.77 -33.61 16.84
N LEU A 415 6.63 -32.92 17.07
CA LEU A 415 6.23 -31.75 16.29
C LEU A 415 7.11 -30.54 16.57
N PHE A 416 7.58 -30.34 17.78
CA PHE A 416 8.46 -29.22 18.11
C PHE A 416 9.85 -29.39 17.49
N VAL A 417 10.39 -30.62 17.51
CA VAL A 417 11.61 -30.95 16.76
C VAL A 417 11.44 -30.72 15.27
N ALA A 418 10.29 -31.14 14.71
CA ALA A 418 9.98 -30.90 13.30
C ALA A 418 9.83 -29.40 12.99
N THR A 419 9.26 -28.61 13.90
CA THR A 419 9.09 -27.16 13.74
C THR A 419 10.43 -26.44 13.68
N GLU A 420 11.34 -26.75 14.59
CA GLU A 420 12.70 -26.20 14.60
C GLU A 420 13.47 -26.60 13.36
N ARG A 421 13.43 -27.88 12.97
CA ARG A 421 14.05 -28.37 11.73
C ARG A 421 13.51 -27.63 10.50
N ASN A 422 12.19 -27.39 10.41
CA ASN A 422 11.58 -26.66 9.31
C ASN A 422 12.04 -25.21 9.27
N ALA A 423 12.23 -24.57 10.42
CA ALA A 423 12.76 -23.20 10.51
C ALA A 423 14.22 -23.15 10.05
N LYS A 424 15.07 -24.08 10.47
CA LYS A 424 16.46 -24.19 10.04
C LYS A 424 16.56 -24.42 8.52
N LEU A 425 15.76 -25.32 7.96
CA LEU A 425 15.73 -25.58 6.51
C LEU A 425 15.34 -24.32 5.71
N ARG A 426 14.40 -23.53 6.20
CA ARG A 426 14.04 -22.25 5.54
C ARG A 426 15.18 -21.26 5.62
N TYR A 427 15.79 -21.07 6.79
CA TYR A 427 16.92 -20.17 6.95
C TYR A 427 18.07 -20.51 6.00
N GLU A 428 18.47 -21.78 5.96
CA GLU A 428 19.53 -22.26 5.06
C GLU A 428 19.18 -22.05 3.59
N GLY A 429 17.90 -22.24 3.23
CA GLY A 429 17.42 -21.95 1.87
C GLY A 429 17.55 -20.45 1.52
N TYR A 430 17.13 -19.56 2.40
CA TYR A 430 17.24 -18.11 2.22
C TYR A 430 18.71 -17.65 2.20
N LYS A 431 19.55 -18.21 3.06
CA LYS A 431 20.99 -17.93 3.09
C LYS A 431 21.65 -18.26 1.75
N LYS A 432 21.39 -19.46 1.21
CA LYS A 432 21.90 -19.86 -0.10
C LYS A 432 21.47 -18.90 -1.21
N LEU A 433 20.20 -18.46 -1.21
CA LEU A 433 19.71 -17.49 -2.20
C LEU A 433 20.42 -16.14 -2.09
N SER A 434 20.75 -15.70 -0.89
CA SER A 434 21.47 -14.43 -0.69
C SER A 434 22.96 -14.50 -1.04
N GLU A 435 23.52 -15.69 -1.19
CA GLU A 435 24.93 -15.94 -1.52
C GLU A 435 25.14 -16.26 -3.02
N MET A 436 24.08 -16.38 -3.81
CA MET A 436 24.13 -16.59 -5.27
C MET A 436 24.45 -15.30 -6.02
#